data_241cec0739b9606d72419f319cc2331f
#
_entry.id   241cec0739b9606d72419f319cc2331f
#
_cell.length_a   1.000
_cell.length_b   1.000
_cell.length_c   1.000
_cell.angle_alpha   90.00
_cell.angle_beta   90.00
_cell.angle_gamma   90.00
#
_symmetry.space_group_name_H-M   'P 1'
#
loop_
_entity.id
_entity.type
_entity.pdbx_description
1 polymer ?
#
loop_
_entity_poly.entity_id
_entity_poly.type
_entity_poly.pdbx_seq_one_letter_code
_entity_poly.pdbx_strand_id
1 'polypeptide(L)'
;MNESKAQLGKSRPWEDLLDLLNPERNPLGEFQFMNARITTVCLIFLAAAVITKACQVPVFRYALERWQPDHYQLLIVHDGNLSREEQSNVTYLEENLVGPNGPMVNLRFETLDLTKEDAQFARWKKLHSDQNASVSIHLFFPFEAFEQDANPIWNGNFTRNNINQILDSPARRELVKRILAGDSAVWLFLETGNQEEDDKLFNTLEKYAKIAEKEISVPEGVIQQSALDDPNLLLSPGDEENILESSVPLKIAFSILRLSRKDPQEVILRSMLLHLEDDLLDKEMEDKPMLFPAFGKGRVLPPLIGAGISEENALADCGYLCGACSCQVKNQNPGMDILVKADWWTALEGSSVIAEKELPPLTGVEDLIAANEPAKDDAEENSTTLDANTSSSGVLKQKTTRDEPPVSKGLIIGVVLISGILLVGTFALSKNREK
;
A
#
# COMPACT_ATOMS: atom_id res chain seq x y z
N MET A 1 -96.53 15.83 -21.22
CA MET A 1 -96.04 14.78 -20.31
C MET A 1 -95.09 13.91 -21.09
N ASN A 2 -93.81 14.16 -20.94
CA ASN A 2 -92.74 13.16 -20.99
C ASN A 2 -91.40 13.84 -20.70
N GLU A 3 -90.91 13.56 -19.56
CA GLU A 3 -89.57 14.02 -19.06
C GLU A 3 -88.46 13.23 -19.75
N SER A 4 -87.55 13.93 -20.40
CA SER A 4 -86.33 13.35 -20.88
C SER A 4 -85.21 13.63 -19.83
N LYS A 5 -84.72 12.61 -19.10
CA LYS A 5 -83.60 12.65 -18.22
C LYS A 5 -82.32 12.60 -19.02
N ALA A 6 -81.55 13.73 -19.04
CA ALA A 6 -80.17 13.76 -19.48
C ALA A 6 -79.25 13.20 -18.37
N GLN A 7 -78.56 12.08 -18.62
CA GLN A 7 -77.46 11.58 -17.81
C GLN A 7 -76.17 12.27 -18.22
N LEU A 8 -75.61 13.14 -17.34
CA LEU A 8 -74.25 13.62 -17.42
C LEU A 8 -73.33 12.49 -16.94
N GLY A 9 -72.66 11.86 -17.88
CA GLY A 9 -71.47 11.01 -17.56
C GLY A 9 -70.34 11.88 -17.09
N LYS A 10 -69.98 11.81 -15.81
CA LYS A 10 -68.73 12.36 -15.27
C LYS A 10 -67.58 11.44 -15.71
N SER A 11 -66.84 11.85 -16.75
CA SER A 11 -65.50 11.25 -17.02
C SER A 11 -64.56 11.56 -15.85
N ARG A 12 -63.87 10.55 -15.32
CA ARG A 12 -62.92 10.71 -14.24
C ARG A 12 -61.57 11.07 -14.85
N PRO A 13 -60.91 12.16 -14.42
CA PRO A 13 -59.67 12.65 -15.04
C PRO A 13 -58.51 11.67 -15.09
N TRP A 14 -58.58 10.59 -14.29
CA TRP A 14 -57.55 9.55 -14.26
C TRP A 14 -57.76 8.44 -15.31
N GLU A 15 -58.94 8.28 -15.88
CA GLU A 15 -59.21 7.32 -16.96
C GLU A 15 -58.60 7.80 -18.28
N ASP A 16 -58.59 9.11 -18.53
CA ASP A 16 -57.88 9.71 -19.67
C ASP A 16 -56.34 9.56 -19.54
N LEU A 17 -55.82 9.54 -18.31
CA LEU A 17 -54.41 9.33 -18.05
C LEU A 17 -53.99 7.86 -18.29
N LEU A 18 -54.85 6.90 -17.96
CA LEU A 18 -54.63 5.47 -18.21
C LEU A 18 -54.71 5.12 -19.69
N ASP A 19 -55.54 5.80 -20.45
CA ASP A 19 -55.61 5.62 -21.92
C ASP A 19 -54.37 6.17 -22.64
N LEU A 20 -53.71 7.19 -22.11
CA LEU A 20 -52.39 7.71 -22.59
C LEU A 20 -51.26 6.76 -22.31
N LEU A 21 -51.39 5.89 -21.31
CA LEU A 21 -50.37 4.92 -20.90
C LEU A 21 -50.57 3.54 -21.53
N ASN A 22 -51.63 3.35 -22.34
CA ASN A 22 -51.93 2.07 -22.98
C ASN A 22 -51.07 1.88 -24.25
N PRO A 23 -50.12 0.94 -24.27
CA PRO A 23 -49.17 0.75 -25.37
C PRO A 23 -49.84 0.35 -26.71
N GLU A 24 -51.00 -0.24 -26.68
CA GLU A 24 -51.72 -0.66 -27.90
C GLU A 24 -52.33 0.49 -28.72
N ARG A 25 -52.45 1.68 -28.11
CA ARG A 25 -53.08 2.84 -28.75
C ARG A 25 -52.13 3.93 -29.23
N ASN A 26 -50.84 3.90 -28.82
CA ASN A 26 -49.91 4.94 -29.21
C ASN A 26 -48.49 4.43 -29.50
N PRO A 27 -48.26 3.71 -30.61
CA PRO A 27 -46.96 3.12 -30.96
C PRO A 27 -45.85 4.15 -31.20
N LEU A 28 -46.20 5.42 -31.47
CA LEU A 28 -45.21 6.52 -31.59
C LEU A 28 -44.73 7.03 -30.23
N GLY A 29 -45.52 6.89 -29.16
CA GLY A 29 -45.17 7.26 -27.81
C GLY A 29 -44.09 6.35 -27.21
N GLU A 30 -44.19 5.03 -27.44
CA GLU A 30 -43.18 4.08 -26.94
C GLU A 30 -41.78 4.35 -27.50
N PHE A 31 -41.71 4.70 -28.80
CA PHE A 31 -40.42 5.01 -29.44
C PHE A 31 -39.79 6.30 -28.89
N GLN A 32 -40.60 7.29 -28.55
CA GLN A 32 -40.11 8.53 -27.94
C GLN A 32 -39.64 8.34 -26.48
N PHE A 33 -40.38 7.54 -25.67
CA PHE A 33 -40.01 7.23 -24.29
C PHE A 33 -38.76 6.32 -24.22
N MET A 34 -38.62 5.37 -25.14
CA MET A 34 -37.47 4.50 -25.24
C MET A 34 -36.21 5.29 -25.62
N ASN A 35 -36.28 6.19 -26.60
CA ASN A 35 -35.19 7.07 -26.98
C ASN A 35 -34.81 8.04 -25.85
N ALA A 36 -35.78 8.62 -25.15
CA ALA A 36 -35.52 9.49 -24.01
C ALA A 36 -34.82 8.74 -22.85
N ARG A 37 -35.22 7.51 -22.55
CA ARG A 37 -34.55 6.66 -21.53
C ARG A 37 -33.14 6.29 -21.93
N ILE A 38 -32.87 5.90 -23.15
CA ILE A 38 -31.54 5.60 -23.68
C ILE A 38 -30.69 6.85 -23.64
N THR A 39 -31.21 7.99 -24.06
CA THR A 39 -30.49 9.26 -24.04
C THR A 39 -30.11 9.67 -22.58
N THR A 40 -31.05 9.51 -21.64
CA THR A 40 -30.82 9.80 -20.21
C THR A 40 -29.75 8.87 -19.62
N VAL A 41 -29.78 7.57 -19.91
CA VAL A 41 -28.78 6.60 -19.48
C VAL A 41 -27.43 6.92 -20.09
N CYS A 42 -27.33 7.24 -21.37
CA CYS A 42 -26.11 7.66 -22.04
C CYS A 42 -25.56 8.96 -21.44
N LEU A 43 -26.42 9.93 -21.11
CA LEU A 43 -25.98 11.18 -20.45
C LEU A 43 -25.48 10.93 -19.02
N ILE A 44 -26.10 10.02 -18.27
CA ILE A 44 -25.63 9.63 -16.94
C ILE A 44 -24.27 8.91 -17.04
N PHE A 45 -24.08 8.01 -18.01
CA PHE A 45 -22.79 7.36 -18.26
C PHE A 45 -21.72 8.35 -18.73
N LEU A 46 -22.08 9.30 -19.59
CA LEU A 46 -21.17 10.35 -20.04
C LEU A 46 -20.76 11.26 -18.86
N ALA A 47 -21.71 11.63 -18.01
CA ALA A 47 -21.46 12.43 -16.81
C ALA A 47 -20.62 11.67 -15.78
N ALA A 48 -20.82 10.36 -15.60
CA ALA A 48 -20.03 9.51 -14.72
C ALA A 48 -18.57 9.32 -15.24
N ALA A 49 -18.37 9.27 -16.54
CA ALA A 49 -17.04 9.14 -17.15
C ALA A 49 -16.15 10.39 -16.98
N VAL A 50 -16.72 11.54 -16.65
CA VAL A 50 -15.98 12.82 -16.52
C VAL A 50 -15.37 13.01 -15.13
N ILE A 51 -15.68 12.15 -14.12
CA ILE A 51 -15.39 12.45 -12.71
C ILE A 51 -14.17 11.69 -12.15
N THR A 52 -13.61 10.72 -12.86
CA THR A 52 -12.44 9.99 -12.35
C THR A 52 -11.15 10.51 -12.96
N LYS A 53 -10.60 11.60 -12.43
CA LYS A 53 -9.18 11.90 -12.61
C LYS A 53 -8.40 10.89 -11.75
N ALA A 54 -7.78 9.90 -12.38
CA ALA A 54 -6.84 9.01 -11.70
C ALA A 54 -5.59 9.83 -11.30
N CYS A 55 -5.01 9.50 -10.15
CA CYS A 55 -3.73 10.08 -9.73
C CYS A 55 -2.67 9.86 -10.82
N GLN A 56 -2.00 10.95 -11.26
CA GLN A 56 -0.98 10.91 -12.31
C GLN A 56 0.44 10.76 -11.76
N VAL A 57 0.60 10.79 -10.43
CA VAL A 57 1.92 10.61 -9.80
C VAL A 57 2.44 9.22 -10.13
N PRO A 58 3.68 9.09 -10.66
CA PRO A 58 4.28 7.79 -10.96
C PRO A 58 4.37 6.90 -9.72
N VAL A 59 4.23 5.58 -9.91
CA VAL A 59 4.26 4.61 -8.80
C VAL A 59 5.49 4.78 -7.92
N PHE A 60 6.70 4.90 -8.51
CA PHE A 60 7.94 5.06 -7.75
C PHE A 60 7.93 6.32 -6.87
N ARG A 61 7.34 7.40 -7.38
CA ARG A 61 7.26 8.68 -6.68
C ARG A 61 6.19 8.67 -5.60
N TYR A 62 5.04 8.09 -5.91
CA TYR A 62 3.98 7.88 -4.93
C TYR A 62 4.47 7.02 -3.75
N ALA A 63 5.22 5.96 -4.04
CA ALA A 63 5.84 5.12 -3.03
C ALA A 63 6.84 5.88 -2.14
N LEU A 64 7.68 6.74 -2.75
CA LEU A 64 8.66 7.54 -2.03
C LEU A 64 8.00 8.53 -1.08
N GLU A 65 6.92 9.17 -1.50
CA GLU A 65 6.32 10.25 -0.72
C GLU A 65 5.28 9.76 0.28
N ARG A 66 4.41 8.81 -0.14
CA ARG A 66 3.16 8.52 0.55
C ARG A 66 3.11 7.17 1.23
N TRP A 67 3.84 6.13 0.72
CA TRP A 67 3.83 4.84 1.38
C TRP A 67 4.78 4.83 2.58
N GLN A 68 4.29 4.26 3.70
CA GLN A 68 5.15 4.00 4.85
C GLN A 68 5.79 2.63 4.68
N PRO A 69 7.10 2.50 4.98
CA PRO A 69 7.77 1.21 4.96
C PRO A 69 7.20 0.27 6.03
N ASP A 70 7.04 -1.01 5.68
CA ASP A 70 6.67 -2.05 6.63
C ASP A 70 7.84 -2.33 7.59
N HIS A 71 7.53 -2.57 8.85
CA HIS A 71 8.55 -2.76 9.88
C HIS A 71 8.96 -4.23 9.98
N TYR A 72 10.25 -4.48 9.83
CA TYR A 72 10.87 -5.74 10.21
C TYR A 72 10.78 -5.97 11.71
N GLN A 73 10.81 -7.24 12.12
CA GLN A 73 10.78 -7.62 13.52
C GLN A 73 12.10 -8.25 13.90
N LEU A 74 12.77 -7.73 14.92
CA LEU A 74 13.97 -8.29 15.50
C LEU A 74 13.66 -8.84 16.88
N LEU A 75 13.83 -10.14 17.06
CA LEU A 75 13.65 -10.80 18.34
C LEU A 75 15.02 -11.01 18.98
N ILE A 76 15.22 -10.45 20.17
CA ILE A 76 16.40 -10.64 21.01
C ILE A 76 16.04 -11.69 22.06
N VAL A 77 16.66 -12.86 21.99
CA VAL A 77 16.33 -14.01 22.84
C VAL A 77 17.48 -14.27 23.80
N HIS A 78 17.20 -14.38 25.08
CA HIS A 78 18.19 -14.62 26.11
C HIS A 78 17.66 -15.58 27.21
N ASP A 79 18.60 -16.20 27.92
CA ASP A 79 18.31 -17.08 29.06
C ASP A 79 18.88 -16.46 30.33
N GLY A 80 18.06 -15.68 31.04
CA GLY A 80 18.44 -14.97 32.26
C GLY A 80 18.84 -13.51 32.04
N ASN A 81 19.66 -12.98 32.94
CA ASN A 81 19.99 -11.55 32.94
C ASN A 81 21.00 -11.19 31.87
N LEU A 82 20.73 -10.13 31.12
CA LEU A 82 21.67 -9.53 30.18
C LEU A 82 22.90 -8.97 30.92
N SER A 83 24.10 -9.23 30.39
CA SER A 83 25.35 -8.60 30.83
C SER A 83 25.33 -7.09 30.57
N ARG A 84 26.29 -6.37 31.13
CA ARG A 84 26.44 -4.92 30.87
C ARG A 84 26.68 -4.60 29.41
N GLU A 85 27.43 -5.44 28.69
CA GLU A 85 27.69 -5.28 27.27
C GLU A 85 26.40 -5.47 26.46
N GLU A 86 25.62 -6.51 26.77
CA GLU A 86 24.35 -6.79 26.10
C GLU A 86 23.32 -5.68 26.38
N GLN A 87 23.24 -5.18 27.61
CA GLN A 87 22.41 -4.00 27.93
C GLN A 87 22.84 -2.76 27.14
N SER A 88 24.15 -2.51 27.02
CA SER A 88 24.68 -1.43 26.18
C SER A 88 24.35 -1.62 24.71
N ASN A 89 24.27 -2.85 24.23
CA ASN A 89 23.83 -3.17 22.87
C ASN A 89 22.35 -2.90 22.65
N VAL A 90 21.49 -3.17 23.63
CA VAL A 90 20.06 -2.80 23.58
C VAL A 90 19.90 -1.29 23.48
N THR A 91 20.53 -0.54 24.40
CA THR A 91 20.50 0.93 24.37
C THR A 91 20.98 1.49 23.04
N TYR A 92 22.09 0.95 22.51
CA TYR A 92 22.58 1.36 21.20
C TYR A 92 21.59 1.10 20.07
N LEU A 93 20.93 -0.04 20.09
CA LEU A 93 19.90 -0.36 19.10
C LEU A 93 18.74 0.67 19.20
N GLU A 94 18.24 0.92 20.39
CA GLU A 94 17.19 1.93 20.65
C GLU A 94 17.56 3.31 20.11
N GLU A 95 18.76 3.80 20.43
CA GLU A 95 19.26 5.11 19.98
C GLU A 95 19.43 5.22 18.47
N ASN A 96 19.62 4.09 17.75
CA ASN A 96 19.80 4.09 16.31
C ASN A 96 18.51 3.84 15.51
N LEU A 97 17.41 3.45 16.17
CA LEU A 97 16.12 3.26 15.51
C LEU A 97 15.36 4.58 15.33
N VAL A 98 15.59 5.54 16.21
CA VAL A 98 14.85 6.80 16.25
C VAL A 98 15.80 7.97 16.10
N GLY A 99 15.50 8.86 15.19
CA GLY A 99 16.20 10.14 15.02
C GLY A 99 15.38 11.30 15.63
N PRO A 100 15.87 12.54 15.47
CA PRO A 100 15.24 13.73 16.04
C PRO A 100 13.78 13.94 15.51
N ASN A 101 13.50 13.50 14.29
CA ASN A 101 12.23 13.74 13.61
C ASN A 101 11.35 12.48 13.46
N GLY A 102 11.76 11.34 13.99
CA GLY A 102 11.01 10.10 13.92
C GLY A 102 11.84 8.86 13.64
N PRO A 103 11.22 7.76 13.23
CA PRO A 103 11.93 6.52 12.93
C PRO A 103 12.96 6.68 11.80
N MET A 104 14.18 6.24 12.07
CA MET A 104 15.29 6.23 11.10
C MET A 104 15.41 4.91 10.36
N VAL A 105 14.87 3.82 10.93
CA VAL A 105 14.95 2.46 10.40
C VAL A 105 13.58 1.83 10.50
N ASN A 106 13.14 1.14 9.47
CA ASN A 106 11.88 0.39 9.50
C ASN A 106 12.06 -0.96 10.22
N LEU A 107 12.49 -0.90 11.48
CA LEU A 107 12.75 -2.03 12.36
C LEU A 107 12.08 -1.81 13.71
N ARG A 108 11.48 -2.87 14.24
CA ARG A 108 11.05 -2.97 15.63
C ARG A 108 11.77 -4.12 16.28
N PHE A 109 12.00 -4.07 17.59
CA PHE A 109 12.57 -5.20 18.28
C PHE A 109 11.82 -5.50 19.58
N GLU A 110 11.92 -6.75 19.99
CA GLU A 110 11.42 -7.23 21.26
C GLU A 110 12.47 -8.09 21.94
N THR A 111 12.47 -8.08 23.27
CA THR A 111 13.40 -8.88 24.10
C THR A 111 12.62 -9.98 24.77
N LEU A 112 13.04 -11.22 24.60
CA LEU A 112 12.40 -12.42 25.12
C LEU A 112 13.29 -13.15 26.11
N ASP A 113 12.83 -13.22 27.36
CA ASP A 113 13.49 -13.94 28.44
C ASP A 113 12.94 -15.37 28.54
N LEU A 114 13.78 -16.35 28.17
CA LEU A 114 13.42 -17.77 28.16
C LEU A 114 13.32 -18.40 29.56
N THR A 115 13.73 -17.70 30.62
CA THR A 115 13.55 -18.18 32.01
C THR A 115 12.09 -18.14 32.43
N LYS A 116 11.26 -17.32 31.75
CA LYS A 116 9.84 -17.28 31.97
C LYS A 116 9.17 -18.53 31.38
N GLU A 117 8.47 -19.28 32.22
CA GLU A 117 7.78 -20.49 31.81
C GLU A 117 6.51 -20.14 30.99
N ASP A 118 6.65 -20.21 29.67
CA ASP A 118 5.53 -20.13 28.74
C ASP A 118 5.70 -21.19 27.63
N ALA A 119 4.65 -21.97 27.41
CA ALA A 119 4.65 -23.05 26.41
C ALA A 119 4.90 -22.52 24.98
N GLN A 120 4.50 -21.28 24.68
CA GLN A 120 4.75 -20.62 23.41
C GLN A 120 6.25 -20.38 23.13
N PHE A 121 7.13 -20.47 24.15
CA PHE A 121 8.56 -20.24 24.00
C PHE A 121 9.35 -21.46 23.55
N ALA A 122 8.73 -22.64 23.41
CA ALA A 122 9.44 -23.86 23.02
C ALA A 122 10.18 -23.72 21.69
N ARG A 123 9.58 -23.02 20.71
CA ARG A 123 10.19 -22.67 19.43
C ARG A 123 11.40 -21.78 19.59
N TRP A 124 11.29 -20.73 20.37
CA TRP A 124 12.35 -19.76 20.62
C TRP A 124 13.52 -20.38 21.37
N LYS A 125 13.25 -21.27 22.32
CA LYS A 125 14.26 -22.07 23.00
C LYS A 125 15.11 -22.88 22.02
N LYS A 126 14.48 -23.50 21.03
CA LYS A 126 15.17 -24.24 19.98
C LYS A 126 16.04 -23.31 19.12
N LEU A 127 15.48 -22.25 18.56
CA LEU A 127 16.19 -21.28 17.73
C LEU A 127 17.38 -20.65 18.48
N HIS A 128 17.23 -20.35 19.76
CA HIS A 128 18.28 -19.82 20.61
C HIS A 128 19.40 -20.87 20.86
N SER A 129 19.05 -22.12 21.17
CA SER A 129 20.03 -23.18 21.43
C SER A 129 20.89 -23.46 20.20
N ASP A 130 20.36 -23.33 18.99
CA ASP A 130 21.07 -23.53 17.74
C ASP A 130 22.19 -22.49 17.51
N GLN A 131 22.13 -21.30 18.17
CA GLN A 131 23.15 -20.25 18.05
C GLN A 131 24.34 -20.43 18.99
N ASN A 132 24.24 -21.28 20.01
CA ASN A 132 25.28 -21.50 21.02
C ASN A 132 25.85 -20.18 21.62
N ALA A 133 24.96 -19.24 21.92
CA ALA A 133 25.28 -17.89 22.44
C ALA A 133 24.42 -17.58 23.68
N SER A 134 24.89 -16.71 24.57
CA SER A 134 24.13 -16.23 25.72
C SER A 134 22.89 -15.41 25.31
N VAL A 135 23.02 -14.66 24.22
CA VAL A 135 21.93 -13.88 23.62
C VAL A 135 21.99 -14.06 22.10
N SER A 136 20.89 -14.45 21.53
CA SER A 136 20.72 -14.57 20.07
C SER A 136 19.71 -13.55 19.54
N ILE A 137 19.87 -13.21 18.26
CA ILE A 137 18.96 -12.33 17.54
C ILE A 137 18.44 -13.00 16.31
N HIS A 138 17.16 -12.77 16.03
CA HIS A 138 16.43 -13.37 14.92
C HIS A 138 15.67 -12.27 14.20
N LEU A 139 15.95 -12.09 12.90
CA LEU A 139 15.31 -11.10 12.05
C LEU A 139 14.20 -11.75 11.22
N PHE A 140 13.01 -11.16 11.22
CA PHE A 140 11.85 -11.62 10.51
C PHE A 140 11.34 -10.57 9.53
N PHE A 141 10.67 -11.00 8.49
CA PHE A 141 9.89 -10.12 7.65
C PHE A 141 8.80 -9.37 8.42
N PRO A 142 8.30 -8.25 7.89
CA PRO A 142 7.13 -7.57 8.43
C PRO A 142 5.96 -8.56 8.62
N PHE A 143 5.28 -8.46 9.79
CA PHE A 143 4.09 -9.23 10.17
C PHE A 143 4.28 -10.73 10.44
N GLU A 144 5.45 -11.32 10.19
CA GLU A 144 5.67 -12.77 10.28
C GLU A 144 6.23 -13.26 11.62
N ALA A 145 6.90 -12.42 12.40
CA ALA A 145 7.62 -12.84 13.61
C ALA A 145 6.79 -13.66 14.60
N PHE A 146 5.49 -13.41 14.65
CA PHE A 146 4.58 -14.08 15.59
C PHE A 146 3.71 -15.16 14.94
N GLU A 147 3.88 -15.40 13.64
CA GLU A 147 3.23 -16.53 12.98
C GLU A 147 3.85 -17.84 13.46
N GLN A 148 2.99 -18.86 13.62
CA GLN A 148 3.39 -20.13 14.29
C GLN A 148 4.53 -20.84 13.57
N ASP A 149 4.60 -20.71 12.25
CA ASP A 149 5.56 -21.41 11.38
C ASP A 149 6.59 -20.51 10.69
N ALA A 150 6.57 -19.18 10.96
CA ALA A 150 7.53 -18.27 10.34
C ALA A 150 8.97 -18.58 10.76
N ASN A 151 9.89 -18.61 9.81
CA ASN A 151 11.30 -18.74 10.06
C ASN A 151 11.99 -17.37 9.98
N PRO A 152 13.02 -17.13 10.83
CA PRO A 152 13.79 -15.91 10.68
C PRO A 152 14.51 -15.92 9.33
N ILE A 153 14.50 -14.79 8.64
CA ILE A 153 15.26 -14.63 7.39
C ILE A 153 16.76 -14.57 7.65
N TRP A 154 17.15 -14.21 8.88
CA TRP A 154 18.51 -14.19 9.34
C TRP A 154 18.56 -14.35 10.87
N ASN A 155 19.61 -14.96 11.38
CA ASN A 155 19.88 -15.09 12.81
C ASN A 155 21.39 -15.01 13.12
N GLY A 156 21.72 -14.70 14.37
CA GLY A 156 23.10 -14.62 14.82
C GLY A 156 23.22 -14.22 16.30
N ASN A 157 24.47 -14.03 16.73
CA ASN A 157 24.77 -13.59 18.10
C ASN A 157 24.46 -12.10 18.27
N PHE A 158 24.04 -11.70 19.45
CA PHE A 158 23.74 -10.31 19.79
C PHE A 158 25.02 -9.48 20.01
N THR A 159 25.72 -9.18 18.93
CA THR A 159 26.95 -8.39 18.94
C THR A 159 26.76 -7.04 18.28
N ARG A 160 27.60 -6.06 18.65
CA ARG A 160 27.59 -4.73 18.03
C ARG A 160 27.77 -4.78 16.51
N ASN A 161 28.60 -5.70 16.03
CA ASN A 161 28.84 -5.88 14.61
C ASN A 161 27.55 -6.34 13.88
N ASN A 162 26.86 -7.34 14.41
CA ASN A 162 25.62 -7.85 13.81
C ASN A 162 24.50 -6.78 13.88
N ILE A 163 24.39 -6.04 14.97
CA ILE A 163 23.47 -4.93 15.08
C ILE A 163 23.73 -3.90 13.98
N ASN A 164 24.99 -3.51 13.76
CA ASN A 164 25.33 -2.57 12.71
C ASN A 164 24.97 -3.08 11.32
N GLN A 165 25.20 -4.36 11.03
CA GLN A 165 24.82 -4.97 9.75
C GLN A 165 23.29 -5.05 9.56
N ILE A 166 22.54 -5.27 10.64
CA ILE A 166 21.06 -5.23 10.59
C ILE A 166 20.61 -3.79 10.31
N LEU A 167 21.12 -2.83 11.05
CA LEU A 167 20.71 -1.44 10.91
C LEU A 167 21.00 -0.87 9.52
N ASP A 168 22.19 -1.19 8.96
CA ASP A 168 22.61 -0.56 7.71
C ASP A 168 23.71 -1.37 6.98
N SER A 169 23.90 -1.08 5.67
CA SER A 169 24.97 -1.62 4.85
C SER A 169 25.38 -0.65 3.73
N PRO A 170 26.59 -0.81 3.14
CA PRO A 170 27.04 0.05 2.05
C PRO A 170 26.06 0.14 0.88
N ALA A 171 25.51 -1.01 0.44
CA ALA A 171 24.57 -1.06 -0.67
C ALA A 171 23.24 -0.38 -0.33
N ARG A 172 22.71 -0.57 0.88
CA ARG A 172 21.48 0.10 1.33
C ARG A 172 21.65 1.61 1.43
N ARG A 173 22.78 2.11 1.90
CA ARG A 173 23.08 3.55 1.89
C ARG A 173 23.17 4.12 0.47
N GLU A 174 23.85 3.42 -0.43
CA GLU A 174 23.96 3.85 -1.83
C GLU A 174 22.59 3.82 -2.52
N LEU A 175 21.74 2.83 -2.25
CA LEU A 175 20.36 2.77 -2.70
C LEU A 175 19.58 4.03 -2.30
N VAL A 176 19.57 4.35 -1.00
CA VAL A 176 18.87 5.55 -0.48
C VAL A 176 19.40 6.82 -1.13
N LYS A 177 20.71 6.96 -1.24
CA LYS A 177 21.35 8.12 -1.86
C LYS A 177 20.90 8.31 -3.31
N ARG A 178 20.82 7.25 -4.12
CA ARG A 178 20.40 7.31 -5.52
C ARG A 178 18.92 7.64 -5.65
N ILE A 179 18.06 7.04 -4.82
CA ILE A 179 16.64 7.37 -4.80
C ILE A 179 16.44 8.85 -4.46
N LEU A 180 17.14 9.37 -3.46
CA LEU A 180 17.06 10.79 -3.09
C LEU A 180 17.70 11.73 -4.12
N ALA A 181 18.59 11.22 -4.97
CA ALA A 181 19.09 11.94 -6.15
C ALA A 181 18.10 11.93 -7.33
N GLY A 182 16.95 11.26 -7.16
CA GLY A 182 15.82 11.25 -8.10
C GLY A 182 15.79 10.04 -9.03
N ASP A 183 16.55 8.98 -8.77
CA ASP A 183 16.42 7.75 -9.56
C ASP A 183 15.02 7.17 -9.38
N SER A 184 14.39 6.78 -10.48
CA SER A 184 13.05 6.17 -10.48
C SER A 184 13.11 4.78 -9.87
N ALA A 185 14.18 4.05 -10.15
CA ALA A 185 14.53 2.81 -9.48
C ALA A 185 16.05 2.57 -9.49
N VAL A 186 16.52 1.83 -8.50
CA VAL A 186 17.87 1.28 -8.43
C VAL A 186 17.76 -0.22 -8.60
N TRP A 187 18.35 -0.75 -9.65
CA TRP A 187 18.36 -2.17 -9.92
C TRP A 187 19.43 -2.86 -9.07
N LEU A 188 19.02 -3.60 -8.06
CA LEU A 188 19.92 -4.41 -7.27
C LEU A 188 20.25 -5.68 -8.05
N PHE A 189 21.45 -5.73 -8.60
CA PHE A 189 21.92 -6.85 -9.43
C PHE A 189 22.72 -7.83 -8.56
N LEU A 190 22.08 -8.94 -8.16
CA LEU A 190 22.74 -10.02 -7.45
C LEU A 190 23.49 -10.90 -8.43
N GLU A 191 24.83 -10.85 -8.35
CA GLU A 191 25.76 -11.49 -9.25
C GLU A 191 25.81 -13.02 -9.09
N THR A 192 26.20 -13.73 -10.13
CA THR A 192 26.44 -15.18 -10.08
C THR A 192 27.71 -15.52 -9.33
N GLY A 193 28.68 -14.62 -9.37
CA GLY A 193 30.06 -14.83 -8.90
C GLY A 193 31.03 -15.25 -10.03
N ASN A 194 30.52 -15.40 -11.27
CA ASN A 194 31.34 -15.51 -12.48
C ASN A 194 31.53 -14.10 -13.07
N GLN A 195 32.69 -13.52 -12.86
CA GLN A 195 32.95 -12.13 -13.24
C GLN A 195 32.71 -11.81 -14.72
N GLU A 196 33.06 -12.72 -15.64
CA GLU A 196 32.88 -12.50 -17.06
C GLU A 196 31.39 -12.43 -17.46
N GLU A 197 30.58 -13.34 -16.93
CA GLU A 197 29.13 -13.36 -17.13
C GLU A 197 28.46 -12.16 -16.48
N ASP A 198 28.86 -11.84 -15.26
CA ASP A 198 28.31 -10.73 -14.49
C ASP A 198 28.62 -9.38 -15.17
N ASP A 199 29.85 -9.17 -15.67
CA ASP A 199 30.23 -7.97 -16.41
C ASP A 199 29.47 -7.84 -17.74
N LYS A 200 29.30 -8.95 -18.45
CA LYS A 200 28.50 -8.96 -19.70
C LYS A 200 27.06 -8.60 -19.44
N LEU A 201 26.46 -9.18 -18.39
CA LEU A 201 25.06 -8.88 -18.05
C LEU A 201 24.92 -7.45 -17.53
N PHE A 202 25.85 -6.97 -16.71
CA PHE A 202 25.86 -5.57 -16.25
C PHE A 202 25.86 -4.57 -17.41
N ASN A 203 26.74 -4.77 -18.40
CA ASN A 203 26.75 -3.94 -19.62
C ASN A 203 25.44 -4.03 -20.42
N THR A 204 24.73 -5.16 -20.34
CA THR A 204 23.42 -5.33 -20.98
C THR A 204 22.35 -4.56 -20.21
N LEU A 205 22.35 -4.64 -18.87
CA LEU A 205 21.44 -3.89 -18.02
C LEU A 205 21.62 -2.38 -18.19
N GLU A 206 22.85 -1.88 -18.34
CA GLU A 206 23.09 -0.45 -18.65
C GLU A 206 22.44 -0.02 -19.97
N LYS A 207 22.39 -0.91 -20.98
CA LYS A 207 21.68 -0.62 -22.24
C LYS A 207 20.17 -0.59 -22.02
N TYR A 208 19.61 -1.55 -21.26
CA TYR A 208 18.18 -1.57 -20.93
C TYR A 208 17.75 -0.33 -20.16
N ALA A 209 18.55 0.10 -19.18
CA ALA A 209 18.32 1.34 -18.46
C ALA A 209 18.24 2.56 -19.40
N LYS A 210 19.20 2.69 -20.33
CA LYS A 210 19.22 3.79 -21.30
C LYS A 210 18.04 3.73 -22.30
N ILE A 211 17.60 2.53 -22.68
CA ILE A 211 16.39 2.38 -23.52
C ILE A 211 15.17 2.84 -22.73
N ALA A 212 15.00 2.38 -21.50
CA ALA A 212 13.91 2.78 -20.63
C ALA A 212 13.86 4.29 -20.42
N GLU A 213 15.00 4.92 -20.12
CA GLU A 213 15.12 6.38 -19.95
C GLU A 213 14.72 7.18 -21.19
N LYS A 214 14.91 6.61 -22.37
CA LYS A 214 14.56 7.25 -23.65
C LYS A 214 13.10 7.04 -24.05
N GLU A 215 12.54 5.86 -23.77
CA GLU A 215 11.22 5.46 -24.26
C GLU A 215 10.10 5.78 -23.29
N ILE A 216 10.41 5.85 -21.98
CA ILE A 216 9.42 6.12 -20.95
C ILE A 216 9.39 7.60 -20.63
N SER A 217 8.19 8.13 -20.44
CA SER A 217 7.96 9.52 -20.03
C SER A 217 7.16 9.58 -18.73
N VAL A 218 7.33 10.66 -17.99
CA VAL A 218 6.49 10.95 -16.82
C VAL A 218 5.05 11.15 -17.30
N PRO A 219 4.03 10.64 -16.57
CA PRO A 219 2.63 10.87 -16.91
C PRO A 219 2.30 12.37 -16.97
N GLU A 220 1.43 12.73 -17.93
CA GLU A 220 0.96 14.10 -18.04
C GLU A 220 0.10 14.48 -16.84
N GLY A 221 0.24 15.72 -16.35
CA GLY A 221 -0.56 16.22 -15.24
C GLY A 221 0.11 16.13 -13.87
N VAL A 222 1.31 15.56 -13.74
CA VAL A 222 2.11 15.63 -12.50
C VAL A 222 2.55 17.07 -12.25
N ILE A 223 2.30 17.58 -11.06
CA ILE A 223 2.60 18.96 -10.66
C ILE A 223 3.78 18.93 -9.68
N GLN A 224 4.91 19.47 -10.10
CA GLN A 224 6.08 19.63 -9.22
C GLN A 224 5.87 20.82 -8.27
N GLN A 225 6.45 20.76 -7.08
CA GLN A 225 6.34 21.85 -6.09
C GLN A 225 6.79 23.21 -6.64
N SER A 226 7.85 23.22 -7.43
CA SER A 226 8.34 24.44 -8.08
C SER A 226 7.32 25.11 -9.03
N ALA A 227 6.33 24.35 -9.51
CA ALA A 227 5.28 24.89 -10.35
C ALA A 227 4.21 25.67 -9.53
N LEU A 228 4.10 25.40 -8.23
CA LEU A 228 3.15 26.09 -7.35
C LEU A 228 3.50 27.58 -7.14
N ASP A 229 4.74 27.95 -7.38
CA ASP A 229 5.20 29.34 -7.31
C ASP A 229 4.79 30.18 -8.54
N ASP A 230 4.27 29.54 -9.60
CA ASP A 230 3.79 30.23 -10.79
C ASP A 230 2.39 30.85 -10.54
N PRO A 231 2.27 32.19 -10.53
CA PRO A 231 0.99 32.85 -10.28
C PRO A 231 -0.06 32.59 -11.39
N ASN A 232 0.33 32.03 -12.52
CA ASN A 232 -0.57 31.66 -13.62
C ASN A 232 -1.03 30.22 -13.56
N LEU A 233 -0.53 29.40 -12.63
CA LEU A 233 -0.96 28.02 -12.47
C LEU A 233 -2.41 27.99 -12.00
N LEU A 234 -3.28 27.42 -12.82
CA LEU A 234 -4.69 27.20 -12.49
C LEU A 234 -4.87 25.73 -12.11
N LEU A 235 -5.08 25.47 -10.82
CA LEU A 235 -5.43 24.14 -10.33
C LEU A 235 -6.92 23.88 -10.53
N SER A 236 -7.23 22.72 -11.07
CA SER A 236 -8.61 22.20 -11.17
C SER A 236 -8.92 21.30 -9.96
N PRO A 237 -10.20 21.11 -9.60
CA PRO A 237 -10.55 20.14 -8.56
C PRO A 237 -9.99 18.74 -8.88
N GLY A 238 -9.29 18.14 -7.94
CA GLY A 238 -8.61 16.84 -8.07
C GLY A 238 -7.15 16.91 -8.54
N ASP A 239 -6.62 18.09 -8.84
CA ASP A 239 -5.20 18.27 -9.17
C ASP A 239 -4.32 18.18 -7.91
N GLU A 240 -4.90 18.34 -6.70
CA GLU A 240 -4.19 18.23 -5.42
C GLU A 240 -3.52 16.86 -5.25
N GLU A 241 -4.15 15.79 -5.77
CA GLU A 241 -3.59 14.43 -5.73
C GLU A 241 -2.38 14.26 -6.66
N ASN A 242 -2.21 15.14 -7.64
CA ASN A 242 -1.13 15.12 -8.62
C ASN A 242 0.07 15.99 -8.23
N ILE A 243 -0.03 16.72 -7.12
CA ILE A 243 1.06 17.54 -6.59
C ILE A 243 2.06 16.62 -5.87
N LEU A 244 3.32 16.76 -6.27
CA LEU A 244 4.41 16.06 -5.59
C LEU A 244 4.66 16.69 -4.22
N GLU A 245 4.89 15.84 -3.21
CA GLU A 245 5.09 16.29 -1.84
C GLU A 245 6.56 16.62 -1.53
N SER A 246 7.54 16.18 -2.31
CA SER A 246 8.95 16.39 -2.03
C SER A 246 9.68 17.18 -3.12
N SER A 247 10.77 17.85 -2.72
CA SER A 247 11.68 18.55 -3.62
C SER A 247 12.66 17.63 -4.35
N VAL A 248 12.62 16.32 -4.09
CA VAL A 248 13.45 15.32 -4.81
C VAL A 248 13.20 15.46 -6.31
N PRO A 249 14.24 15.54 -7.17
CA PRO A 249 14.05 15.71 -8.60
C PRO A 249 13.15 14.63 -9.21
N LEU A 250 12.17 15.03 -10.02
CA LEU A 250 11.37 14.11 -10.82
C LEU A 250 12.06 13.90 -12.16
N LYS A 251 12.58 12.72 -12.37
CA LYS A 251 13.23 12.31 -13.62
C LYS A 251 12.99 10.83 -13.87
N ILE A 252 13.07 10.39 -15.10
CA ILE A 252 13.16 8.99 -15.44
C ILE A 252 14.64 8.62 -15.49
N ALA A 253 15.08 7.88 -14.47
CA ALA A 253 16.47 7.45 -14.35
C ALA A 253 16.56 6.11 -13.65
N PHE A 254 17.36 5.21 -14.19
CA PHE A 254 17.59 3.88 -13.66
C PHE A 254 19.09 3.65 -13.48
N SER A 255 19.48 3.25 -12.29
CA SER A 255 20.86 2.91 -12.00
C SER A 255 20.98 1.47 -11.52
N ILE A 256 22.16 0.89 -11.64
CA ILE A 256 22.42 -0.49 -11.29
C ILE A 256 23.43 -0.54 -10.14
N LEU A 257 23.11 -1.31 -9.12
CA LEU A 257 23.97 -1.56 -7.96
C LEU A 257 24.31 -3.05 -7.93
N ARG A 258 25.56 -3.37 -8.16
CA ARG A 258 26.06 -4.75 -8.15
C ARG A 258 26.16 -5.26 -6.71
N LEU A 259 25.65 -6.45 -6.46
CA LEU A 259 25.67 -7.14 -5.18
C LEU A 259 26.41 -8.48 -5.32
N SER A 260 27.55 -8.60 -4.70
CA SER A 260 28.26 -9.89 -4.65
C SER A 260 27.59 -10.82 -3.66
N ARG A 261 27.38 -12.08 -4.06
CA ARG A 261 26.88 -13.13 -3.15
C ARG A 261 27.83 -13.42 -1.99
N LYS A 262 29.10 -13.02 -2.10
CA LYS A 262 30.15 -13.29 -1.11
C LYS A 262 30.48 -12.08 -0.24
N ASP A 263 29.85 -10.94 -0.46
CA ASP A 263 30.13 -9.75 0.34
C ASP A 263 29.59 -9.94 1.79
N PRO A 264 30.47 -9.96 2.80
CA PRO A 264 30.03 -10.13 4.19
C PRO A 264 29.31 -8.90 4.75
N GLN A 265 29.44 -7.73 4.10
CA GLN A 265 28.74 -6.52 4.54
C GLN A 265 27.28 -6.49 4.08
N GLU A 266 26.95 -7.27 3.05
CA GLU A 266 25.60 -7.31 2.46
C GLU A 266 24.83 -8.60 2.82
N VAL A 267 25.27 -9.30 3.87
CA VAL A 267 24.62 -10.56 4.27
C VAL A 267 23.14 -10.37 4.62
N ILE A 268 22.80 -9.28 5.29
CA ILE A 268 21.40 -8.97 5.66
C ILE A 268 20.59 -8.57 4.44
N LEU A 269 21.09 -7.69 3.57
CA LEU A 269 20.40 -7.30 2.33
C LEU A 269 20.17 -8.53 1.44
N ARG A 270 21.21 -9.34 1.23
CA ARG A 270 21.09 -10.58 0.45
C ARG A 270 20.06 -11.53 1.05
N SER A 271 20.04 -11.67 2.37
CA SER A 271 19.06 -12.51 3.05
C SER A 271 17.64 -12.00 2.81
N MET A 272 17.39 -10.71 2.93
CA MET A 272 16.08 -10.12 2.63
C MET A 272 15.66 -10.39 1.18
N LEU A 273 16.56 -10.17 0.21
CA LEU A 273 16.27 -10.36 -1.22
C LEU A 273 15.97 -11.84 -1.57
N LEU A 274 16.72 -12.77 -1.00
CA LEU A 274 16.54 -14.21 -1.28
C LEU A 274 15.37 -14.86 -0.52
N HIS A 275 14.76 -14.16 0.42
CA HIS A 275 13.53 -14.64 1.09
C HIS A 275 12.28 -13.91 0.58
N LEU A 276 12.37 -13.11 -0.50
CA LEU A 276 11.19 -12.47 -1.10
C LEU A 276 10.23 -13.51 -1.71
N GLU A 277 10.78 -14.61 -2.21
CA GLU A 277 10.05 -15.75 -2.77
C GLU A 277 10.69 -17.04 -2.25
N ASP A 278 9.89 -18.02 -1.91
CA ASP A 278 10.35 -19.27 -1.25
C ASP A 278 11.37 -20.07 -2.06
N ASP A 279 11.29 -20.02 -3.39
CA ASP A 279 12.13 -20.77 -4.32
C ASP A 279 13.50 -20.11 -4.61
N LEU A 280 13.72 -18.86 -4.19
CA LEU A 280 15.00 -18.16 -4.42
C LEU A 280 16.18 -18.78 -3.63
N LEU A 281 15.87 -19.53 -2.58
CA LEU A 281 16.85 -20.27 -1.77
C LEU A 281 17.13 -21.66 -2.30
N ASP A 282 16.43 -22.09 -3.33
CA ASP A 282 16.64 -23.40 -3.93
C ASP A 282 18.02 -23.49 -4.60
N LYS A 283 18.59 -24.69 -4.59
CA LYS A 283 19.93 -24.93 -5.14
C LYS A 283 20.06 -24.56 -6.61
N GLU A 284 18.99 -24.69 -7.37
CA GLU A 284 18.94 -24.29 -8.77
C GLU A 284 19.08 -22.78 -9.01
N MET A 285 18.90 -21.98 -7.94
CA MET A 285 18.98 -20.52 -7.97
C MET A 285 20.33 -19.96 -7.49
N GLU A 286 21.19 -20.81 -6.89
CA GLU A 286 22.47 -20.35 -6.29
C GLU A 286 23.40 -19.65 -7.29
N ASP A 287 23.43 -20.12 -8.53
CA ASP A 287 24.35 -19.61 -9.59
C ASP A 287 23.61 -18.72 -10.62
N LYS A 288 22.34 -18.40 -10.41
CA LYS A 288 21.60 -17.55 -11.33
C LYS A 288 21.75 -16.08 -11.01
N PRO A 289 21.95 -15.21 -12.02
CA PRO A 289 21.88 -13.77 -11.79
C PRO A 289 20.44 -13.38 -11.48
N MET A 290 20.25 -12.43 -10.58
CA MET A 290 18.94 -11.91 -10.21
C MET A 290 18.94 -10.39 -10.23
N LEU A 291 17.87 -9.78 -10.72
CA LEU A 291 17.68 -8.35 -10.79
C LEU A 291 16.47 -7.96 -9.97
N PHE A 292 16.67 -7.13 -8.96
CA PHE A 292 15.62 -6.66 -8.04
C PHE A 292 15.43 -5.15 -8.21
N PRO A 293 14.38 -4.69 -8.88
CA PRO A 293 14.10 -3.26 -8.99
C PRO A 293 13.65 -2.67 -7.64
N ALA A 294 14.47 -1.81 -7.05
CA ALA A 294 14.20 -1.14 -5.78
C ALA A 294 13.80 0.33 -6.00
N PHE A 295 12.75 0.81 -5.34
CA PHE A 295 12.16 2.13 -5.51
C PHE A 295 11.52 2.66 -4.23
N GLY A 296 11.06 3.90 -4.26
CA GLY A 296 10.36 4.51 -3.11
C GLY A 296 11.22 4.53 -1.85
N LYS A 297 10.67 4.17 -0.71
CA LYS A 297 11.40 4.07 0.57
C LYS A 297 12.05 2.69 0.79
N GLY A 298 12.46 2.01 -0.30
CA GLY A 298 13.08 0.69 -0.24
C GLY A 298 12.13 -0.46 -0.59
N ARG A 299 11.08 -0.20 -1.35
CA ARG A 299 10.23 -1.26 -1.91
C ARG A 299 10.94 -1.93 -3.08
N VAL A 300 10.86 -3.24 -3.15
CA VAL A 300 11.51 -4.06 -4.17
C VAL A 300 10.47 -4.88 -4.91
N LEU A 301 10.47 -4.84 -6.24
CA LEU A 301 9.63 -5.71 -7.06
C LEU A 301 10.09 -7.17 -7.01
N PRO A 302 9.23 -8.13 -7.36
CA PRO A 302 9.65 -9.51 -7.59
C PRO A 302 10.84 -9.57 -8.57
N PRO A 303 11.82 -10.47 -8.36
CA PRO A 303 13.04 -10.46 -9.14
C PRO A 303 12.86 -10.99 -10.56
N LEU A 304 13.62 -10.43 -11.50
CA LEU A 304 13.90 -11.07 -12.78
C LEU A 304 15.10 -12.01 -12.61
N ILE A 305 14.99 -13.28 -13.03
CA ILE A 305 15.97 -14.33 -12.75
C ILE A 305 16.50 -14.94 -14.03
N GLY A 306 17.81 -15.05 -14.18
CA GLY A 306 18.46 -15.75 -15.29
C GLY A 306 17.98 -15.26 -16.66
N ALA A 307 17.35 -16.13 -17.45
CA ALA A 307 16.78 -15.78 -18.76
C ALA A 307 15.60 -14.80 -18.67
N GLY A 308 14.96 -14.66 -17.49
CA GLY A 308 13.92 -13.67 -17.25
C GLY A 308 14.47 -12.24 -17.20
N ILE A 309 15.78 -12.04 -17.10
CA ILE A 309 16.44 -10.73 -17.22
C ILE A 309 16.52 -10.41 -18.72
N SER A 310 15.41 -10.04 -19.32
CA SER A 310 15.28 -9.65 -20.72
C SER A 310 14.97 -8.16 -20.85
N GLU A 311 15.19 -7.60 -22.03
CA GLU A 311 14.82 -6.20 -22.34
C GLU A 311 13.32 -5.98 -22.09
N GLU A 312 12.49 -6.89 -22.61
CA GLU A 312 11.03 -6.81 -22.50
C GLU A 312 10.57 -6.74 -21.02
N ASN A 313 11.07 -7.65 -20.16
CA ASN A 313 10.70 -7.69 -18.77
C ASN A 313 11.24 -6.48 -17.99
N ALA A 314 12.48 -6.08 -18.23
CA ALA A 314 13.08 -4.90 -17.61
C ALA A 314 12.33 -3.61 -17.98
N LEU A 315 11.93 -3.46 -19.26
CA LEU A 315 11.14 -2.31 -19.70
C LEU A 315 9.71 -2.36 -19.14
N ALA A 316 9.13 -3.55 -18.97
CA ALA A 316 7.82 -3.71 -18.35
C ALA A 316 7.83 -3.23 -16.88
N ASP A 317 8.83 -3.62 -16.09
CA ASP A 317 9.02 -3.13 -14.73
C ASP A 317 9.20 -1.60 -14.68
N CYS A 318 10.04 -1.06 -15.57
CA CYS A 318 10.24 0.38 -15.69
C CYS A 318 8.95 1.11 -16.05
N GLY A 319 8.18 0.57 -16.99
CA GLY A 319 6.89 1.10 -17.41
C GLY A 319 5.86 1.11 -16.27
N TYR A 320 5.82 0.03 -15.49
CA TYR A 320 4.99 -0.04 -14.28
C TYR A 320 5.39 1.04 -13.27
N LEU A 321 6.67 1.15 -12.94
CA LEU A 321 7.16 2.09 -11.92
C LEU A 321 6.95 3.55 -12.32
N CYS A 322 7.12 3.87 -13.61
CA CYS A 322 6.98 5.23 -14.12
C CYS A 322 5.56 5.56 -14.58
N GLY A 323 4.69 4.58 -14.67
CA GLY A 323 3.27 4.77 -14.96
C GLY A 323 2.52 5.47 -13.82
N ALA A 324 1.36 6.05 -14.16
CA ALA A 324 0.48 6.67 -13.18
C ALA A 324 0.04 5.65 -12.11
N CYS A 325 0.03 6.06 -10.85
CA CYS A 325 -0.38 5.20 -9.76
C CYS A 325 -1.89 4.93 -9.82
N SER A 326 -2.27 3.76 -10.35
CA SER A 326 -3.67 3.36 -10.48
C SER A 326 -4.27 2.87 -9.16
N CYS A 327 -3.44 2.42 -8.22
CA CYS A 327 -3.85 2.00 -6.90
C CYS A 327 -2.98 2.65 -5.82
N GLN A 328 -3.60 3.51 -5.00
CA GLN A 328 -2.91 4.22 -3.92
C GLN A 328 -2.65 3.31 -2.70
N VAL A 329 -3.32 2.17 -2.64
CA VAL A 329 -3.19 1.21 -1.54
C VAL A 329 -1.93 0.38 -1.74
N LYS A 330 -0.93 0.58 -0.89
CA LYS A 330 0.38 -0.07 -0.96
C LYS A 330 0.30 -1.59 -1.12
N ASN A 331 -0.54 -2.27 -0.33
CA ASN A 331 -0.64 -3.73 -0.32
C ASN A 331 -1.35 -4.34 -1.55
N GLN A 332 -1.90 -3.49 -2.43
CA GLN A 332 -2.45 -3.92 -3.72
C GLN A 332 -1.43 -3.76 -4.86
N ASN A 333 -0.24 -3.24 -4.55
CA ASN A 333 0.86 -3.09 -5.49
C ASN A 333 1.92 -4.17 -5.24
N PRO A 334 2.59 -4.68 -6.30
CA PRO A 334 3.60 -5.72 -6.16
C PRO A 334 4.80 -5.26 -5.34
N GLY A 335 5.53 -6.23 -4.81
CA GLY A 335 6.79 -6.04 -4.11
C GLY A 335 6.67 -6.02 -2.59
N MET A 336 7.83 -5.99 -1.94
CA MET A 336 8.00 -5.99 -0.49
C MET A 336 9.07 -4.96 -0.10
N ASP A 337 8.92 -4.36 1.07
CA ASP A 337 9.91 -3.39 1.55
C ASP A 337 11.12 -4.12 2.14
N ILE A 338 12.33 -3.67 1.78
CA ILE A 338 13.55 -4.06 2.48
C ILE A 338 13.82 -3.13 3.66
N LEU A 339 14.61 -3.58 4.60
CA LEU A 339 15.04 -2.78 5.75
C LEU A 339 16.07 -1.74 5.29
N VAL A 340 15.76 -0.47 5.47
CA VAL A 340 16.64 0.66 5.14
C VAL A 340 16.74 1.64 6.31
N LYS A 341 17.91 2.29 6.41
CA LYS A 341 18.16 3.37 7.38
C LYS A 341 18.22 4.69 6.63
N ALA A 342 17.21 5.55 6.87
CA ALA A 342 17.18 6.91 6.33
C ALA A 342 16.27 7.80 7.17
N ASP A 343 16.68 9.06 7.34
CA ASP A 343 15.79 10.09 7.86
C ASP A 343 14.90 10.59 6.71
N TRP A 344 13.86 9.82 6.41
CA TRP A 344 12.91 10.14 5.35
C TRP A 344 12.18 11.45 5.61
N TRP A 345 11.97 11.79 6.88
CA TRP A 345 11.31 13.04 7.24
C TRP A 345 12.16 14.23 6.74
N THR A 346 13.41 14.32 7.20
CA THR A 346 14.30 15.41 6.79
C THR A 346 14.61 15.38 5.28
N ALA A 347 14.79 14.19 4.71
CA ALA A 347 15.16 14.06 3.30
C ALA A 347 14.02 14.45 2.33
N LEU A 348 12.77 14.33 2.77
CA LEU A 348 11.58 14.71 2.02
C LEU A 348 10.99 16.04 2.51
N GLU A 349 11.60 16.69 3.51
CA GLU A 349 11.20 17.98 4.05
C GLU A 349 11.37 19.11 3.00
N GLY A 350 10.41 19.95 2.92
CA GLY A 350 10.21 20.94 1.85
C GLY A 350 8.96 20.63 1.05
N SER A 351 8.35 19.48 1.33
CA SER A 351 7.19 18.94 0.67
C SER A 351 5.92 18.94 1.51
N SER A 352 5.97 19.09 2.82
CA SER A 352 4.73 19.23 3.58
C SER A 352 4.29 20.68 3.63
N VAL A 353 3.67 21.18 2.57
CA VAL A 353 2.49 21.97 2.80
C VAL A 353 1.49 21.01 3.42
N ILE A 354 1.53 20.84 4.75
CA ILE A 354 0.37 20.45 5.50
C ILE A 354 -0.62 21.57 5.20
N ALA A 355 -1.44 21.40 4.18
CA ALA A 355 -2.69 22.07 4.15
C ALA A 355 -3.38 21.55 5.41
N GLU A 356 -3.29 22.31 6.50
CA GLU A 356 -4.24 22.22 7.59
C GLU A 356 -5.59 22.44 6.93
N LYS A 357 -6.15 21.33 6.43
CA LYS A 357 -7.54 21.32 6.01
C LYS A 357 -8.26 21.50 7.32
N GLU A 358 -8.68 22.74 7.60
CA GLU A 358 -9.62 23.01 8.68
C GLU A 358 -10.77 22.02 8.45
N LEU A 359 -10.80 20.99 9.27
CA LEU A 359 -11.93 20.07 9.27
C LEU A 359 -13.16 20.94 9.47
N PRO A 360 -14.19 20.83 8.63
CA PRO A 360 -15.43 21.54 8.86
C PRO A 360 -15.87 21.24 10.29
N PRO A 361 -16.34 22.24 11.05
CA PRO A 361 -16.77 22.01 12.43
C PRO A 361 -17.74 20.84 12.44
N LEU A 362 -17.52 19.89 13.33
CA LEU A 362 -18.36 18.70 13.51
C LEU A 362 -19.72 19.15 14.07
N THR A 363 -20.49 19.87 13.25
CA THR A 363 -21.87 20.25 13.57
C THR A 363 -22.72 18.98 13.51
N GLY A 364 -23.30 18.59 14.65
CA GLY A 364 -24.16 17.41 14.79
C GLY A 364 -23.62 16.29 15.68
N VAL A 365 -22.37 16.38 16.16
CA VAL A 365 -21.84 15.41 17.12
C VAL A 365 -22.46 15.63 18.50
N GLU A 366 -22.81 16.87 18.84
CA GLU A 366 -23.44 17.22 20.12
C GLU A 366 -24.81 16.54 20.29
N ASP A 367 -25.59 16.42 19.21
CA ASP A 367 -26.87 15.72 19.23
C ASP A 367 -26.73 14.20 19.39
N LEU A 368 -25.61 13.61 18.92
CA LEU A 368 -25.30 12.18 19.07
C LEU A 368 -24.78 11.86 20.48
N ILE A 369 -24.08 12.78 21.12
CA ILE A 369 -23.62 12.63 22.50
C ILE A 369 -24.80 12.75 23.46
N ALA A 370 -25.71 13.72 23.23
CA ALA A 370 -26.92 13.88 24.03
C ALA A 370 -27.89 12.70 23.92
N ALA A 371 -27.92 11.98 22.79
CA ALA A 371 -28.76 10.80 22.58
C ALA A 371 -28.23 9.53 23.26
N ASN A 372 -26.98 9.52 23.73
CA ASN A 372 -26.32 8.37 24.37
C ASN A 372 -26.02 8.55 25.86
N GLU A 373 -26.53 9.61 26.53
CA GLU A 373 -26.47 9.69 27.99
C GLU A 373 -27.50 8.72 28.61
N PRO A 374 -27.05 7.76 29.43
CA PRO A 374 -27.99 6.90 30.17
C PRO A 374 -28.79 7.76 31.16
N ALA A 375 -30.10 7.52 31.21
CA ALA A 375 -31.02 8.16 32.15
C ALA A 375 -30.46 8.04 33.59
N LYS A 376 -30.34 9.18 34.26
CA LYS A 376 -29.98 9.22 35.69
C LYS A 376 -31.16 8.66 36.46
N ASP A 377 -30.96 7.48 37.06
CA ASP A 377 -31.75 7.04 38.19
C ASP A 377 -31.18 7.68 39.46
N ASP A 378 -32.04 8.42 40.15
CA ASP A 378 -31.77 9.00 41.47
C ASP A 378 -31.63 7.89 42.51
N ALA A 379 -30.44 7.78 43.13
CA ALA A 379 -30.29 7.13 44.44
C ALA A 379 -29.07 7.68 45.18
N GLU A 380 -29.37 8.21 46.34
CA GLU A 380 -28.62 8.83 47.41
C GLU A 380 -27.18 8.41 47.69
N GLU A 381 -26.46 9.44 48.14
CA GLU A 381 -25.24 9.50 48.93
C GLU A 381 -24.86 8.27 49.76
N ASN A 382 -23.59 7.89 49.67
CA ASN A 382 -22.75 7.80 50.85
C ASN A 382 -21.26 7.89 50.54
N SER A 383 -20.62 8.82 51.18
CA SER A 383 -19.18 9.10 51.15
C SER A 383 -18.38 8.00 51.82
N THR A 384 -17.28 7.59 51.22
CA THR A 384 -16.05 7.27 51.98
C THR A 384 -14.83 7.33 51.06
N THR A 385 -13.94 8.23 51.41
CA THR A 385 -12.54 8.34 50.92
C THR A 385 -11.74 7.08 51.19
N LEU A 386 -10.92 6.65 50.24
CA LEU A 386 -9.59 6.09 50.51
C LEU A 386 -8.71 6.04 49.25
N ASP A 387 -7.46 6.34 49.51
CA ASP A 387 -6.33 6.63 48.66
C ASP A 387 -5.82 5.52 47.75
N ALA A 388 -5.13 5.99 46.68
CA ALA A 388 -3.83 5.58 46.16
C ALA A 388 -3.65 4.25 45.41
N ASN A 389 -3.14 4.47 44.20
CA ASN A 389 -2.14 3.66 43.50
C ASN A 389 -2.41 2.18 43.20
N THR A 390 -2.64 1.89 41.94
CA THR A 390 -1.87 0.82 41.28
C THR A 390 -2.05 0.90 39.76
N SER A 391 -0.95 1.09 39.06
CA SER A 391 -0.81 0.89 37.63
C SER A 391 -1.13 -0.55 37.25
N SER A 392 -2.05 -0.78 36.35
CA SER A 392 -2.11 -2.06 35.62
C SER A 392 -2.37 -1.80 34.16
N SER A 393 -1.33 -2.11 33.38
CA SER A 393 -1.35 -2.21 31.93
C SER A 393 -2.41 -3.21 31.50
N GLY A 394 -3.48 -2.72 30.88
CA GLY A 394 -4.47 -3.54 30.21
C GLY A 394 -3.98 -3.93 28.82
N VAL A 395 -3.57 -5.17 28.67
CA VAL A 395 -3.33 -5.82 27.38
C VAL A 395 -4.68 -5.94 26.67
N LEU A 396 -4.90 -5.11 25.67
CA LEU A 396 -6.00 -5.27 24.72
C LEU A 396 -5.66 -6.44 23.77
N LYS A 397 -6.24 -7.60 24.06
CA LYS A 397 -6.34 -8.71 23.08
C LYS A 397 -7.22 -8.26 21.92
N GLN A 398 -6.61 -7.81 20.87
CA GLN A 398 -7.27 -7.60 19.59
C GLN A 398 -7.38 -8.96 18.89
N LYS A 399 -8.59 -9.53 18.92
CA LYS A 399 -8.96 -10.72 18.16
C LYS A 399 -9.09 -10.29 16.70
N THR A 400 -8.08 -10.56 15.90
CA THR A 400 -8.11 -10.36 14.44
C THR A 400 -9.03 -11.42 13.83
N THR A 401 -10.30 -11.10 13.67
CA THR A 401 -11.12 -11.73 12.66
C THR A 401 -10.73 -11.08 11.33
N ARG A 402 -10.28 -11.91 10.41
CA ARG A 402 -10.02 -11.55 9.02
C ARG A 402 -11.38 -11.31 8.36
N ASP A 403 -11.90 -10.10 8.48
CA ASP A 403 -13.04 -9.65 7.69
C ASP A 403 -12.47 -9.20 6.34
N GLU A 404 -12.75 -10.02 5.31
CA GLU A 404 -12.64 -9.55 3.93
C GLU A 404 -13.40 -8.23 3.81
N PRO A 405 -12.84 -7.21 3.13
CA PRO A 405 -13.54 -5.94 2.99
C PRO A 405 -14.87 -6.22 2.31
N PRO A 406 -15.98 -5.72 2.83
CA PRO A 406 -17.28 -5.93 2.23
C PRO A 406 -17.24 -5.32 0.84
N VAL A 407 -17.31 -6.17 -0.19
CA VAL A 407 -17.57 -5.74 -1.57
C VAL A 407 -18.70 -4.73 -1.48
N SER A 408 -18.43 -3.47 -1.84
CA SER A 408 -19.38 -2.39 -1.58
C SER A 408 -20.73 -2.79 -2.19
N LYS A 409 -21.81 -2.73 -1.40
CA LYS A 409 -23.17 -3.07 -1.87
C LYS A 409 -23.52 -2.30 -3.14
N GLY A 410 -22.88 -1.14 -3.36
CA GLY A 410 -22.99 -0.36 -4.59
C GLY A 410 -22.41 -1.08 -5.81
N LEU A 411 -21.30 -1.80 -5.69
CA LEU A 411 -20.70 -2.55 -6.82
C LEU A 411 -21.61 -3.73 -7.22
N ILE A 412 -22.14 -4.45 -6.25
CA ILE A 412 -23.07 -5.57 -6.51
C ILE A 412 -24.35 -5.06 -7.16
N ILE A 413 -24.92 -3.97 -6.66
CA ILE A 413 -26.13 -3.35 -7.23
C ILE A 413 -25.84 -2.86 -8.65
N GLY A 414 -24.68 -2.26 -8.90
CA GLY A 414 -24.25 -1.81 -10.23
C GLY A 414 -24.15 -2.96 -11.23
N VAL A 415 -23.50 -4.05 -10.86
CA VAL A 415 -23.36 -5.25 -11.72
C VAL A 415 -24.72 -5.90 -12.00
N VAL A 416 -25.59 -6.01 -11.00
CA VAL A 416 -26.94 -6.58 -11.15
C VAL A 416 -27.80 -5.70 -12.07
N LEU A 417 -27.73 -4.38 -11.95
CA LEU A 417 -28.46 -3.46 -12.81
C LEU A 417 -27.96 -3.52 -14.27
N ILE A 418 -26.64 -3.55 -14.50
CA ILE A 418 -26.06 -3.66 -15.84
C ILE A 418 -26.43 -4.99 -16.47
N SER A 419 -26.33 -6.09 -15.73
CA SER A 419 -26.74 -7.43 -16.22
C SER A 419 -28.22 -7.51 -16.54
N GLY A 420 -29.07 -6.87 -15.72
CA GLY A 420 -30.52 -6.78 -15.97
C GLY A 420 -30.86 -6.00 -17.23
N ILE A 421 -30.17 -4.87 -17.46
CA ILE A 421 -30.38 -4.04 -18.68
C ILE A 421 -29.92 -4.79 -19.94
N LEU A 422 -28.80 -5.51 -19.88
CA LEU A 422 -28.29 -6.32 -21.00
C LEU A 422 -29.23 -7.48 -21.31
N LEU A 423 -29.81 -8.16 -20.32
CA LEU A 423 -30.74 -9.25 -20.50
C LEU A 423 -32.07 -8.75 -21.11
N VAL A 424 -32.61 -7.63 -20.63
CA VAL A 424 -33.82 -7.04 -21.17
C VAL A 424 -33.60 -6.53 -22.60
N GLY A 425 -32.44 -5.93 -22.87
CA GLY A 425 -32.06 -5.47 -24.22
C GLY A 425 -31.94 -6.62 -25.24
N THR A 426 -31.28 -7.72 -24.84
CA THR A 426 -31.13 -8.91 -25.70
C THR A 426 -32.46 -9.61 -25.95
N PHE A 427 -33.35 -9.68 -24.95
CA PHE A 427 -34.66 -10.27 -25.09
C PHE A 427 -35.60 -9.43 -26.03
N ALA A 428 -35.52 -8.11 -25.94
CA ALA A 428 -36.24 -7.20 -26.82
C ALA A 428 -35.76 -7.29 -28.27
N LEU A 429 -34.44 -7.44 -28.51
CA LEU A 429 -33.84 -7.61 -29.83
C LEU A 429 -34.15 -8.98 -30.43
N SER A 430 -34.26 -10.06 -29.65
CA SER A 430 -34.57 -11.40 -30.12
C SER A 430 -36.05 -11.48 -30.59
N LYS A 431 -36.97 -10.84 -29.87
CA LYS A 431 -38.39 -10.83 -30.20
C LYS A 431 -38.71 -10.04 -31.49
N ASN A 432 -37.84 -9.12 -31.89
CA ASN A 432 -37.98 -8.35 -33.11
C ASN A 432 -37.40 -9.04 -34.36
N ARG A 433 -36.74 -10.21 -34.21
CA ARG A 433 -36.23 -11.02 -35.33
C ARG A 433 -37.18 -12.11 -35.80
N GLU A 434 -38.29 -12.34 -35.11
CA GLU A 434 -39.33 -13.34 -35.45
C GLU A 434 -40.63 -12.73 -36.04
N LYS A 435 -40.59 -11.48 -36.51
CA LYS A 435 -41.69 -10.88 -37.26
C LYS A 435 -41.24 -10.49 -38.67
#